data_80a1df7a6ed38d609f939c646d625a1a
#
_entry.id   80a1df7a6ed38d609f939c646d625a1a
#
_cell.length_a   1.000
_cell.length_b   1.000
_cell.length_c   1.000
_cell.angle_alpha   90.00
_cell.angle_beta   90.00
_cell.angle_gamma   90.00
#
_symmetry.space_group_name_H-M   'P 1'
#
loop_
_entity.id
_entity.type
_entity.pdbx_description
1 polymer ?
#
loop_
_entity_poly.entity_id
_entity_poly.type
_entity_poly.pdbx_seq_one_letter_code
_entity_poly.pdbx_strand_id
1 'polypeptide(L)'
;MPARSEPDYWRQLDIFAPSNFKKSITVIGAGATGSYIVWLLAKMGCKDITVYDFDMVEDHNLPNQVFGLADVGKKKVDALAKAVEAGTGIKIKAVSKKFLKGSLKGIVFVLTDTMESRKTIWESSVRYQLKVDLMIETRMEAEGGRIYAIKPAMPQHVAAYEKTLYTDAEAEESPCTRRAIAPTVATLAGMAVFTMINFANSKKFANEAIVSLSPLIVLSKNY
;
A
#
# COMPACT_ATOMS: atom_id res chain seq x y z
N MET A 1 -16.95 24.10 21.64
CA MET A 1 -17.50 22.92 20.95
C MET A 1 -16.79 21.69 21.51
N PRO A 2 -17.47 20.58 21.81
CA PRO A 2 -16.78 19.38 22.22
C PRO A 2 -15.83 18.95 21.11
N ALA A 3 -14.60 18.51 21.47
CA ALA A 3 -13.61 18.03 20.51
C ALA A 3 -14.20 16.85 19.73
N ARG A 4 -14.29 16.95 18.40
CA ARG A 4 -14.76 15.83 17.55
C ARG A 4 -13.77 14.70 17.67
N SER A 5 -14.25 13.50 17.97
CA SER A 5 -13.44 12.29 18.09
C SER A 5 -13.08 11.65 16.75
N GLU A 6 -13.82 11.96 15.67
CA GLU A 6 -13.63 11.43 14.32
C GLU A 6 -13.94 12.51 13.26
N PRO A 7 -13.31 12.43 12.07
CA PRO A 7 -13.65 13.28 10.93
C PRO A 7 -15.09 13.06 10.45
N ASP A 8 -15.65 14.08 9.79
CA ASP A 8 -16.90 13.96 9.08
C ASP A 8 -16.65 13.47 7.64
N TYR A 9 -17.19 12.32 7.30
CA TYR A 9 -16.96 11.65 6.01
C TYR A 9 -18.05 11.94 4.96
N TRP A 10 -18.98 12.87 5.21
CA TRP A 10 -20.17 13.07 4.36
C TRP A 10 -19.85 13.28 2.87
N ARG A 11 -18.74 13.96 2.55
CA ARG A 11 -18.33 14.26 1.16
C ARG A 11 -17.91 13.06 0.34
N GLN A 12 -17.57 11.95 0.98
CA GLN A 12 -17.10 10.75 0.30
C GLN A 12 -18.11 9.59 0.28
N LEU A 13 -19.26 9.74 0.94
CA LEU A 13 -20.19 8.63 1.18
C LEU A 13 -20.71 7.99 -0.12
N ASP A 14 -20.88 8.77 -1.19
CA ASP A 14 -21.30 8.26 -2.50
C ASP A 14 -20.22 7.41 -3.20
N ILE A 15 -18.96 7.59 -2.81
CA ILE A 15 -17.82 6.88 -3.38
C ILE A 15 -17.35 5.79 -2.42
N PHE A 16 -17.23 6.08 -1.14
CA PHE A 16 -16.79 5.16 -0.11
C PHE A 16 -17.40 5.51 1.25
N ALA A 17 -18.24 4.63 1.75
CA ALA A 17 -18.82 4.73 3.08
C ALA A 17 -18.01 3.87 4.07
N PRO A 18 -17.21 4.45 4.97
CA PRO A 18 -16.35 3.69 5.87
C PRO A 18 -17.15 2.79 6.83
N SER A 19 -18.39 3.16 7.16
CA SER A 19 -19.30 2.33 7.95
C SER A 19 -19.64 0.99 7.31
N ASN A 20 -19.60 0.90 5.97
CA ASN A 20 -19.92 -0.31 5.21
C ASN A 20 -18.67 -1.19 4.97
N PHE A 21 -17.48 -0.64 5.14
CA PHE A 21 -16.23 -1.37 4.94
C PHE A 21 -15.80 -2.08 6.22
N LYS A 22 -15.93 -3.42 6.25
CA LYS A 22 -15.66 -4.27 7.44
C LYS A 22 -14.44 -5.17 7.26
N LYS A 23 -13.71 -5.02 6.15
CA LYS A 23 -12.54 -5.86 5.89
C LYS A 23 -11.32 -5.34 6.66
N SER A 24 -10.52 -6.27 7.19
CA SER A 24 -9.21 -5.93 7.74
C SER A 24 -8.25 -5.56 6.62
N ILE A 25 -7.33 -4.66 6.92
CA ILE A 25 -6.27 -4.22 6.02
C ILE A 25 -4.93 -4.51 6.67
N THR A 26 -4.07 -5.21 5.95
CA THR A 26 -2.67 -5.38 6.36
C THR A 26 -1.78 -4.67 5.34
N VAL A 27 -0.89 -3.81 5.84
CA VAL A 27 0.12 -3.11 5.04
C VAL A 27 1.50 -3.62 5.45
N ILE A 28 2.24 -4.20 4.51
CA ILE A 28 3.58 -4.74 4.71
C ILE A 28 4.57 -3.82 4.00
N GLY A 29 5.31 -3.04 4.79
CA GLY A 29 6.17 -1.94 4.37
C GLY A 29 5.54 -0.58 4.63
N ALA A 30 6.18 0.25 5.47
CA ALA A 30 5.79 1.64 5.78
C ALA A 30 6.78 2.66 5.19
N GLY A 31 7.40 2.31 4.07
CA GLY A 31 8.27 3.18 3.30
C GLY A 31 7.49 4.25 2.51
N ALA A 32 8.00 4.63 1.34
CA ALA A 32 7.43 5.68 0.53
C ALA A 32 5.93 5.47 0.25
N THR A 33 5.55 4.49 -0.56
CA THR A 33 4.14 4.23 -0.87
C THR A 33 3.33 3.80 0.34
N GLY A 34 3.91 2.97 1.22
CA GLY A 34 3.20 2.41 2.36
C GLY A 34 2.76 3.46 3.37
N SER A 35 3.60 4.43 3.66
CA SER A 35 3.25 5.51 4.58
C SER A 35 2.09 6.37 4.06
N TYR A 36 2.10 6.72 2.75
CA TYR A 36 0.99 7.44 2.11
C TYR A 36 -0.28 6.60 2.02
N ILE A 37 -0.19 5.30 1.68
CA ILE A 37 -1.36 4.42 1.62
C ILE A 37 -2.04 4.34 2.99
N VAL A 38 -1.28 4.11 4.07
CA VAL A 38 -1.84 4.04 5.43
C VAL A 38 -2.49 5.37 5.81
N TRP A 39 -1.85 6.49 5.49
CA TRP A 39 -2.40 7.81 5.73
C TRP A 39 -3.73 8.03 4.99
N LEU A 40 -3.79 7.68 3.70
CA LEU A 40 -5.00 7.82 2.88
C LEU A 40 -6.12 6.92 3.37
N LEU A 41 -5.83 5.64 3.69
CA LEU A 41 -6.81 4.70 4.25
C LEU A 41 -7.43 5.23 5.54
N ALA A 42 -6.60 5.76 6.44
CA ALA A 42 -7.08 6.36 7.68
C ALA A 42 -7.88 7.64 7.43
N LYS A 43 -7.44 8.51 6.52
CA LYS A 43 -8.20 9.71 6.11
C LYS A 43 -9.59 9.36 5.56
N MET A 44 -9.74 8.19 4.94
CA MET A 44 -11.02 7.69 4.44
C MET A 44 -11.86 6.98 5.49
N GLY A 45 -11.37 6.81 6.73
CA GLY A 45 -12.11 6.20 7.83
C GLY A 45 -11.97 4.68 7.94
N CYS A 46 -10.97 4.05 7.27
CA CYS A 46 -10.65 2.65 7.48
C CYS A 46 -10.05 2.47 8.88
N LYS A 47 -10.63 1.60 9.71
CA LYS A 47 -10.26 1.47 11.15
C LYS A 47 -9.40 0.25 11.45
N ASP A 48 -9.64 -0.90 10.78
CA ASP A 48 -8.90 -2.15 11.06
C ASP A 48 -7.65 -2.24 10.16
N ILE A 49 -6.63 -1.44 10.50
CA ILE A 49 -5.36 -1.37 9.77
C ILE A 49 -4.23 -1.90 10.65
N THR A 50 -3.50 -2.91 10.15
CA THR A 50 -2.26 -3.41 10.75
C THR A 50 -1.10 -3.08 9.81
N VAL A 51 -0.02 -2.51 10.33
CA VAL A 51 1.16 -2.10 9.56
C VAL A 51 2.39 -2.81 10.08
N TYR A 52 3.13 -3.47 9.19
CA TYR A 52 4.42 -4.12 9.46
C TYR A 52 5.54 -3.34 8.80
N ASP A 53 6.53 -2.96 9.58
CA ASP A 53 7.81 -2.43 9.12
C ASP A 53 8.81 -2.54 10.26
N PHE A 54 10.09 -2.78 9.97
CA PHE A 54 11.13 -2.93 10.98
C PHE A 54 12.13 -1.77 11.01
N ASP A 55 12.04 -0.86 10.03
CA ASP A 55 12.98 0.24 9.85
C ASP A 55 12.74 1.39 10.82
N MET A 56 13.78 2.22 10.93
CA MET A 56 13.75 3.53 11.55
C MET A 56 13.50 4.61 10.49
N VAL A 57 12.97 5.75 10.91
CA VAL A 57 12.90 6.95 10.06
C VAL A 57 14.29 7.57 9.99
N GLU A 58 14.77 7.82 8.79
CA GLU A 58 16.05 8.46 8.49
C GLU A 58 15.83 9.75 7.71
N ASP A 59 16.79 10.68 7.73
CA ASP A 59 16.67 11.99 7.07
C ASP A 59 16.32 11.88 5.59
N HIS A 60 16.93 10.92 4.88
CA HIS A 60 16.67 10.68 3.47
C HIS A 60 15.26 10.13 3.16
N ASN A 61 14.50 9.73 4.19
CA ASN A 61 13.12 9.29 4.04
C ASN A 61 12.12 10.47 3.97
N LEU A 62 12.46 11.61 4.57
CA LEU A 62 11.54 12.73 4.74
C LEU A 62 10.99 13.31 3.42
N PRO A 63 11.80 13.41 2.33
CA PRO A 63 11.32 14.01 1.09
C PRO A 63 10.19 13.24 0.39
N ASN A 64 10.04 11.92 0.65
CA ASN A 64 9.10 11.08 -0.07
C ASN A 64 8.26 10.12 0.81
N GLN A 65 8.28 10.32 2.13
CA GLN A 65 7.44 9.61 3.10
C GLN A 65 6.65 10.62 3.96
N VAL A 66 5.64 10.16 4.68
CA VAL A 66 4.77 11.07 5.47
C VAL A 66 5.39 11.55 6.79
N PHE A 67 6.64 11.21 7.04
CA PHE A 67 7.35 11.55 8.28
C PHE A 67 7.85 12.99 8.27
N GLY A 68 7.93 13.58 9.47
CA GLY A 68 8.51 14.91 9.68
C GLY A 68 9.87 14.85 10.36
N LEU A 69 10.54 15.99 10.45
CA LEU A 69 11.86 16.14 11.10
C LEU A 69 11.88 15.55 12.53
N ALA A 70 10.81 15.72 13.28
CA ALA A 70 10.68 15.21 14.65
C ALA A 70 10.56 13.68 14.74
N ASP A 71 10.47 12.98 13.62
CA ASP A 71 10.32 11.51 13.58
C ASP A 71 11.63 10.79 13.29
N VAL A 72 12.68 11.50 12.90
CA VAL A 72 14.00 10.93 12.67
C VAL A 72 14.48 10.16 13.90
N GLY A 73 14.97 8.94 13.69
CA GLY A 73 15.40 8.03 14.75
C GLY A 73 14.29 7.26 15.47
N LYS A 74 13.00 7.44 15.09
CA LYS A 74 11.89 6.62 15.58
C LYS A 74 11.61 5.44 14.65
N LYS A 75 10.97 4.40 15.18
CA LYS A 75 10.45 3.30 14.33
C LYS A 75 9.39 3.84 13.38
N LYS A 76 9.49 3.50 12.09
CA LYS A 76 8.54 3.97 11.06
C LYS A 76 7.08 3.69 11.44
N VAL A 77 6.79 2.49 11.93
CA VAL A 77 5.41 2.11 12.30
C VAL A 77 4.87 2.93 13.48
N ASP A 78 5.71 3.29 14.45
CA ASP A 78 5.30 4.07 15.63
C ASP A 78 5.08 5.54 15.24
N ALA A 79 5.98 6.11 14.45
CA ALA A 79 5.85 7.46 13.90
C ALA A 79 4.57 7.58 13.04
N LEU A 80 4.33 6.58 12.17
CA LEU A 80 3.14 6.55 11.33
C LEU A 80 1.85 6.42 12.15
N ALA A 81 1.83 5.56 13.17
CA ALA A 81 0.68 5.41 14.05
C ALA A 81 0.34 6.72 14.77
N LYS A 82 1.36 7.42 15.28
CA LYS A 82 1.18 8.73 15.92
C LYS A 82 0.64 9.78 14.95
N ALA A 83 1.21 9.86 13.73
CA ALA A 83 0.76 10.79 12.71
C ALA A 83 -0.71 10.52 12.32
N VAL A 84 -1.06 9.27 12.08
CA VAL A 84 -2.42 8.85 11.72
C VAL A 84 -3.41 9.19 12.84
N GLU A 85 -3.11 8.86 14.10
CA GLU A 85 -3.97 9.17 15.23
C GLU A 85 -4.16 10.68 15.39
N ALA A 86 -3.09 11.46 15.30
CA ALA A 86 -3.17 12.92 15.40
C ALA A 86 -3.99 13.56 14.27
N GLY A 87 -3.90 13.01 13.04
CA GLY A 87 -4.57 13.58 11.86
C GLY A 87 -5.98 13.07 11.59
N THR A 88 -6.39 11.94 12.21
CA THR A 88 -7.65 11.25 11.90
C THR A 88 -8.42 10.72 13.11
N GLY A 89 -7.82 10.65 14.29
CA GLY A 89 -8.37 9.99 15.47
C GLY A 89 -8.33 8.44 15.39
N ILE A 90 -7.88 7.85 14.27
CA ILE A 90 -7.85 6.41 14.08
C ILE A 90 -6.56 5.83 14.65
N LYS A 91 -6.69 4.75 15.42
CA LYS A 91 -5.57 3.98 15.95
C LYS A 91 -5.31 2.78 15.05
N ILE A 92 -4.11 2.74 14.47
CA ILE A 92 -3.65 1.60 13.69
C ILE A 92 -2.80 0.66 14.56
N LYS A 93 -2.75 -0.62 14.19
CA LYS A 93 -1.87 -1.59 14.84
C LYS A 93 -0.47 -1.53 14.22
N ALA A 94 0.47 -0.92 14.94
CA ALA A 94 1.88 -0.84 14.56
C ALA A 94 2.64 -2.11 14.99
N VAL A 95 3.32 -2.78 14.05
CA VAL A 95 4.12 -3.98 14.31
C VAL A 95 5.54 -3.76 13.79
N SER A 96 6.46 -3.43 14.70
CA SER A 96 7.87 -3.18 14.39
C SER A 96 8.63 -4.49 14.20
N LYS A 97 8.32 -5.22 13.12
CA LYS A 97 8.97 -6.49 12.74
C LYS A 97 8.95 -6.67 11.23
N LYS A 98 9.98 -7.33 10.68
CA LYS A 98 9.95 -7.82 9.32
C LYS A 98 8.86 -8.89 9.19
N PHE A 99 7.97 -8.74 8.22
CA PHE A 99 6.96 -9.75 7.91
C PHE A 99 7.60 -10.82 7.00
N LEU A 100 7.70 -12.03 7.48
CA LEU A 100 8.23 -13.17 6.71
C LEU A 100 7.13 -14.13 6.30
N LYS A 101 6.25 -14.48 7.25
CA LYS A 101 5.10 -15.37 7.05
C LYS A 101 4.04 -15.12 8.13
N GLY A 102 2.78 -15.39 7.79
CA GLY A 102 1.67 -15.28 8.74
C GLY A 102 0.33 -15.52 8.07
N SER A 103 -0.72 -15.69 8.88
CA SER A 103 -2.08 -15.77 8.37
C SER A 103 -2.58 -14.37 8.06
N LEU A 104 -2.83 -14.09 6.78
CA LEU A 104 -3.38 -12.84 6.27
C LEU A 104 -4.86 -13.02 5.90
N LYS A 105 -5.63 -11.93 5.97
CA LYS A 105 -7.04 -11.90 5.58
C LYS A 105 -7.44 -10.52 5.08
N GLY A 106 -8.55 -10.46 4.35
CA GLY A 106 -9.08 -9.20 3.84
C GLY A 106 -8.21 -8.59 2.77
N ILE A 107 -7.84 -7.34 2.92
CA ILE A 107 -7.01 -6.60 1.97
C ILE A 107 -5.55 -6.59 2.43
N VAL A 108 -4.64 -6.94 1.54
CA VAL A 108 -3.20 -6.97 1.83
C VAL A 108 -2.46 -6.07 0.86
N PHE A 109 -1.74 -5.09 1.39
CA PHE A 109 -0.79 -4.29 0.61
C PHE A 109 0.62 -4.83 0.84
N VAL A 110 1.31 -5.22 -0.25
CA VAL A 110 2.71 -5.69 -0.23
C VAL A 110 3.57 -4.59 -0.85
N LEU A 111 4.29 -3.85 -0.01
CA LEU A 111 4.97 -2.60 -0.37
C LEU A 111 6.44 -2.60 0.06
N THR A 112 7.03 -3.79 0.09
CA THR A 112 8.45 -3.98 0.39
C THR A 112 9.32 -3.55 -0.79
N ASP A 113 10.56 -3.23 -0.52
CA ASP A 113 11.54 -2.67 -1.47
C ASP A 113 12.20 -3.71 -2.38
N THR A 114 12.41 -4.95 -1.91
CA THR A 114 13.10 -6.00 -2.66
C THR A 114 12.13 -7.00 -3.29
N MET A 115 12.50 -7.54 -4.45
CA MET A 115 11.73 -8.60 -5.11
C MET A 115 11.76 -9.91 -4.30
N GLU A 116 12.87 -10.19 -3.63
CA GLU A 116 13.00 -11.35 -2.75
C GLU A 116 11.95 -11.33 -1.62
N SER A 117 11.81 -10.20 -0.92
CA SER A 117 10.79 -10.09 0.14
C SER A 117 9.36 -10.19 -0.41
N ARG A 118 9.08 -9.66 -1.61
CA ARG A 118 7.77 -9.81 -2.27
C ARG A 118 7.46 -11.27 -2.58
N LYS A 119 8.41 -12.01 -3.16
CA LYS A 119 8.28 -13.45 -3.43
C LYS A 119 8.05 -14.24 -2.14
N THR A 120 8.83 -13.98 -1.11
CA THR A 120 8.70 -14.64 0.19
C THR A 120 7.29 -14.43 0.79
N ILE A 121 6.79 -13.20 0.79
CA ILE A 121 5.45 -12.88 1.30
C ILE A 121 4.37 -13.54 0.43
N TRP A 122 4.52 -13.45 -0.89
CA TRP A 122 3.60 -14.05 -1.84
C TRP A 122 3.45 -15.55 -1.62
N GLU A 123 4.55 -16.28 -1.63
CA GLU A 123 4.57 -17.75 -1.51
C GLU A 123 4.12 -18.22 -0.13
N SER A 124 4.56 -17.54 0.94
CA SER A 124 4.31 -17.97 2.31
C SER A 124 2.93 -17.61 2.85
N SER A 125 2.31 -16.53 2.33
CA SER A 125 1.19 -15.91 3.04
C SER A 125 0.05 -15.37 2.18
N VAL A 126 0.22 -15.29 0.84
CA VAL A 126 -0.77 -14.70 -0.05
C VAL A 126 -1.26 -15.68 -1.12
N ARG A 127 -0.35 -16.38 -1.78
CA ARG A 127 -0.65 -17.31 -2.89
C ARG A 127 -1.70 -18.34 -2.48
N TYR A 128 -2.78 -18.43 -3.24
CA TYR A 128 -3.91 -19.35 -3.02
C TYR A 128 -4.60 -19.24 -1.65
N GLN A 129 -4.41 -18.13 -0.93
CA GLN A 129 -5.07 -17.92 0.36
C GLN A 129 -6.50 -17.42 0.17
N LEU A 130 -7.48 -18.26 0.49
CA LEU A 130 -8.91 -17.93 0.37
C LEU A 130 -9.37 -16.81 1.31
N LYS A 131 -8.65 -16.57 2.40
CA LYS A 131 -8.95 -15.49 3.36
C LYS A 131 -8.46 -14.13 2.90
N VAL A 132 -7.54 -14.08 1.93
CA VAL A 132 -7.07 -12.82 1.33
C VAL A 132 -7.98 -12.49 0.15
N ASP A 133 -8.81 -11.49 0.32
CA ASP A 133 -9.77 -11.07 -0.71
C ASP A 133 -9.07 -10.38 -1.90
N LEU A 134 -8.08 -9.53 -1.59
CA LEU A 134 -7.33 -8.76 -2.57
C LEU A 134 -5.92 -8.47 -2.03
N MET A 135 -4.91 -8.75 -2.83
CA MET A 135 -3.56 -8.23 -2.66
C MET A 135 -3.35 -7.05 -3.61
N ILE A 136 -2.76 -5.97 -3.09
CA ILE A 136 -2.32 -4.81 -3.88
C ILE A 136 -0.82 -4.63 -3.66
N GLU A 137 -0.09 -4.50 -4.75
CA GLU A 137 1.36 -4.24 -4.75
C GLU A 137 1.67 -3.02 -5.59
N THR A 138 2.67 -2.22 -5.21
CA THR A 138 3.21 -1.14 -6.03
C THR A 138 4.70 -1.37 -6.28
N ARG A 139 5.12 -1.13 -7.53
CA ARG A 139 6.53 -1.06 -7.93
C ARG A 139 6.78 0.33 -8.50
N MET A 140 7.67 1.07 -7.87
CA MET A 140 7.93 2.45 -8.25
C MET A 140 9.16 2.58 -9.13
N GLU A 141 9.06 3.52 -10.05
CA GLU A 141 10.14 4.10 -10.83
C GLU A 141 10.22 5.61 -10.52
N ALA A 142 11.21 6.30 -11.02
CA ALA A 142 11.40 7.73 -10.72
C ALA A 142 10.18 8.60 -11.09
N GLU A 143 9.63 8.37 -12.27
CA GLU A 143 8.53 9.17 -12.86
C GLU A 143 7.30 8.32 -13.15
N GLY A 144 7.07 7.24 -12.36
CA GLY A 144 5.94 6.37 -12.56
C GLY A 144 6.02 5.10 -11.75
N GLY A 145 5.40 4.02 -12.30
CA GLY A 145 5.44 2.70 -11.69
C GLY A 145 4.30 1.80 -12.10
N ARG A 146 4.15 0.71 -11.37
CA ARG A 146 3.11 -0.29 -11.61
C ARG A 146 2.32 -0.57 -10.34
N ILE A 147 1.04 -0.84 -10.52
CA ILE A 147 0.13 -1.27 -9.46
C ILE A 147 -0.45 -2.61 -9.88
N TYR A 148 -0.31 -3.61 -9.04
CA TYR A 148 -0.91 -4.93 -9.22
C TYR A 148 -2.04 -5.11 -8.21
N ALA A 149 -3.19 -5.61 -8.67
CA ALA A 149 -4.36 -5.91 -7.85
C ALA A 149 -4.82 -7.35 -8.13
N ILE A 150 -4.49 -8.25 -7.24
CA ILE A 150 -4.56 -9.70 -7.43
C ILE A 150 -5.56 -10.30 -6.45
N LYS A 151 -6.48 -11.11 -6.95
CA LYS A 151 -7.32 -11.98 -6.12
C LYS A 151 -6.61 -13.34 -5.98
N PRO A 152 -6.00 -13.66 -4.83
CA PRO A 152 -5.16 -14.86 -4.70
C PRO A 152 -5.93 -16.17 -4.83
N ALA A 153 -7.24 -16.14 -4.68
CA ALA A 153 -8.11 -17.30 -4.89
C ALA A 153 -8.37 -17.63 -6.37
N MET A 154 -7.98 -16.75 -7.31
CA MET A 154 -8.22 -16.93 -8.74
C MET A 154 -6.95 -17.42 -9.45
N PRO A 155 -6.91 -18.67 -10.00
CA PRO A 155 -5.71 -19.23 -10.62
C PRO A 155 -5.13 -18.39 -11.76
N GLN A 156 -5.99 -17.76 -12.59
CA GLN A 156 -5.54 -16.89 -13.68
C GLN A 156 -4.82 -15.63 -13.15
N HIS A 157 -5.28 -15.03 -12.04
CA HIS A 157 -4.59 -13.90 -11.40
C HIS A 157 -3.24 -14.33 -10.83
N VAL A 158 -3.19 -15.50 -10.19
CA VAL A 158 -1.93 -16.07 -9.66
C VAL A 158 -0.94 -16.28 -10.78
N ALA A 159 -1.31 -16.99 -11.84
CA ALA A 159 -0.44 -17.30 -12.97
C ALA A 159 0.06 -16.05 -13.71
N ALA A 160 -0.80 -15.02 -13.84
CA ALA A 160 -0.42 -13.76 -14.47
C ALA A 160 0.54 -12.95 -13.60
N TYR A 161 0.28 -12.85 -12.29
CA TYR A 161 1.15 -12.13 -11.37
C TYR A 161 2.53 -12.79 -11.26
N GLU A 162 2.61 -14.12 -11.17
CA GLU A 162 3.89 -14.85 -11.07
C GLU A 162 4.82 -14.62 -12.27
N LYS A 163 4.28 -14.37 -13.47
CA LYS A 163 5.06 -13.97 -14.64
C LYS A 163 5.70 -12.59 -14.53
N THR A 164 5.26 -11.77 -13.57
CA THR A 164 5.82 -10.43 -13.33
C THR A 164 6.92 -10.42 -12.27
N LEU A 165 7.16 -11.56 -11.61
CA LEU A 165 8.19 -11.70 -10.60
C LEU A 165 9.53 -11.99 -11.29
N TYR A 166 10.54 -11.20 -10.97
CA TYR A 166 11.92 -11.33 -11.45
C TYR A 166 12.90 -11.49 -10.29
N THR A 167 14.15 -11.75 -10.54
CA THR A 167 15.21 -11.78 -9.52
C THR A 167 15.73 -10.37 -9.25
N ASP A 168 16.31 -10.14 -8.06
CA ASP A 168 16.91 -8.83 -7.77
C ASP A 168 18.10 -8.52 -8.71
N ALA A 169 18.79 -9.55 -9.24
CA ALA A 169 19.83 -9.40 -10.26
C ALA A 169 19.27 -8.87 -11.61
N GLU A 170 18.09 -9.32 -12.02
CA GLU A 170 17.41 -8.81 -13.23
C GLU A 170 16.95 -7.35 -13.04
N ALA A 171 16.76 -6.91 -11.78
CA ALA A 171 16.40 -5.53 -11.49
C ALA A 171 17.59 -4.56 -11.64
N GLU A 172 18.82 -5.00 -11.41
CA GLU A 172 20.02 -4.18 -11.52
C GLU A 172 20.35 -3.79 -12.97
N GLU A 173 19.89 -4.54 -13.96
CA GLU A 173 20.03 -4.22 -15.39
C GLU A 173 19.08 -3.10 -15.85
N SER A 174 18.09 -2.74 -15.03
CA SER A 174 17.20 -1.62 -15.32
C SER A 174 17.82 -0.30 -14.83
N PRO A 175 17.91 0.76 -15.66
CA PRO A 175 18.60 2.02 -15.32
C PRO A 175 17.91 2.85 -14.22
N CYS A 176 17.14 2.23 -13.32
CA CYS A 176 16.35 2.89 -12.28
C CYS A 176 17.14 3.19 -11.01
N THR A 177 18.25 3.91 -11.11
CA THR A 177 18.96 4.48 -9.95
C THR A 177 18.29 5.74 -9.38
N ARG A 178 17.28 6.30 -10.06
CA ARG A 178 16.53 7.46 -9.60
C ARG A 178 15.37 7.04 -8.70
N ARG A 179 15.40 7.49 -7.45
CA ARG A 179 14.32 7.25 -6.50
C ARG A 179 13.09 8.10 -6.82
N ALA A 180 11.90 7.55 -6.65
CA ALA A 180 10.64 8.27 -6.81
C ALA A 180 10.56 9.46 -5.85
N ILE A 181 10.10 10.60 -6.37
CA ILE A 181 9.83 11.81 -5.59
C ILE A 181 8.42 11.80 -5.00
N ALA A 182 8.15 12.65 -4.03
CA ALA A 182 6.85 12.69 -3.34
C ALA A 182 5.62 12.74 -4.26
N PRO A 183 5.57 13.52 -5.36
CA PRO A 183 4.44 13.49 -6.29
C PRO A 183 4.21 12.12 -6.94
N THR A 184 5.27 11.41 -7.34
CA THR A 184 5.16 10.03 -7.89
C THR A 184 4.59 9.08 -6.86
N VAL A 185 5.13 9.14 -5.63
CA VAL A 185 4.67 8.31 -4.50
C VAL A 185 3.19 8.55 -4.18
N ALA A 186 2.80 9.82 -4.03
CA ALA A 186 1.43 10.20 -3.70
C ALA A 186 0.42 9.76 -4.78
N THR A 187 0.80 9.89 -6.06
CA THR A 187 -0.03 9.46 -7.19
C THR A 187 -0.26 7.95 -7.16
N LEU A 188 0.82 7.15 -7.07
CA LEU A 188 0.69 5.69 -7.03
C LEU A 188 -0.04 5.21 -5.77
N ALA A 189 0.20 5.82 -4.62
CA ALA A 189 -0.53 5.51 -3.39
C ALA A 189 -2.03 5.81 -3.53
N GLY A 190 -2.39 6.97 -4.09
CA GLY A 190 -3.77 7.35 -4.36
C GLY A 190 -4.47 6.36 -5.31
N MET A 191 -3.82 5.97 -6.40
CA MET A 191 -4.35 5.00 -7.36
C MET A 191 -4.51 3.60 -6.73
N ALA A 192 -3.54 3.15 -5.91
CA ALA A 192 -3.62 1.87 -5.20
C ALA A 192 -4.79 1.84 -4.21
N VAL A 193 -5.00 2.92 -3.44
CA VAL A 193 -6.16 3.05 -2.54
C VAL A 193 -7.46 3.10 -3.34
N PHE A 194 -7.49 3.81 -4.47
CA PHE A 194 -8.69 3.87 -5.32
C PHE A 194 -9.03 2.51 -5.94
N THR A 195 -8.02 1.69 -6.26
CA THR A 195 -8.21 0.29 -6.68
C THR A 195 -8.90 -0.53 -5.58
N MET A 196 -8.50 -0.37 -4.31
CA MET A 196 -9.18 -0.99 -3.17
C MET A 196 -10.63 -0.50 -3.05
N ILE A 197 -10.91 0.79 -3.26
CA ILE A 197 -12.28 1.35 -3.23
C ILE A 197 -13.15 0.69 -4.31
N ASN A 198 -12.63 0.56 -5.53
CA ASN A 198 -13.36 -0.11 -6.62
C ASN A 198 -13.68 -1.55 -6.25
N PHE A 199 -12.71 -2.29 -5.68
CA PHE A 199 -12.96 -3.64 -5.18
C PHE A 199 -14.04 -3.66 -4.09
N ALA A 200 -13.96 -2.76 -3.09
CA ALA A 200 -14.92 -2.68 -1.98
C ALA A 200 -16.35 -2.41 -2.47
N ASN A 201 -16.49 -1.65 -3.54
CA ASN A 201 -17.77 -1.31 -4.17
C ASN A 201 -18.19 -2.31 -5.27
N SER A 202 -17.52 -3.45 -5.42
CA SER A 202 -17.77 -4.43 -6.49
C SER A 202 -17.70 -3.83 -7.91
N LYS A 203 -16.93 -2.74 -8.06
CA LYS A 203 -16.65 -2.12 -9.37
C LYS A 203 -15.49 -2.81 -10.07
N LYS A 204 -15.40 -2.64 -11.38
CA LYS A 204 -14.24 -3.10 -12.16
C LYS A 204 -12.98 -2.34 -11.74
N PHE A 205 -11.85 -3.04 -11.70
CA PHE A 205 -10.52 -2.49 -11.47
C PHE A 205 -9.50 -3.23 -12.34
N ALA A 206 -8.41 -2.58 -12.67
CA ALA A 206 -7.32 -3.21 -13.43
C ALA A 206 -6.54 -4.17 -12.53
N ASN A 207 -6.14 -5.33 -13.06
CA ASN A 207 -5.24 -6.26 -12.38
C ASN A 207 -3.78 -5.78 -12.42
N GLU A 208 -3.41 -5.08 -13.50
CA GLU A 208 -2.16 -4.36 -13.63
C GLU A 208 -2.43 -2.97 -14.20
N ALA A 209 -1.94 -1.93 -13.54
CA ALA A 209 -1.87 -0.58 -14.07
C ALA A 209 -0.40 -0.16 -14.20
N ILE A 210 -0.03 0.34 -15.38
CA ILE A 210 1.28 0.93 -15.67
C ILE A 210 1.08 2.43 -15.78
N VAL A 211 1.82 3.18 -14.99
CA VAL A 211 1.69 4.63 -14.89
C VAL A 211 3.02 5.28 -15.24
N SER A 212 3.02 6.17 -16.23
CA SER A 212 4.10 7.11 -16.49
C SER A 212 3.56 8.51 -16.23
N LEU A 213 4.35 9.35 -15.57
CA LEU A 213 4.00 10.74 -15.27
C LEU A 213 4.66 11.73 -16.21
N SER A 214 5.64 11.26 -17.00
CA SER A 214 6.38 12.07 -17.99
C SER A 214 6.71 11.22 -19.22
N PRO A 215 5.90 11.30 -20.30
CA PRO A 215 4.57 11.92 -20.40
C PRO A 215 3.51 11.18 -19.57
N LEU A 216 2.36 11.83 -19.29
CA LEU A 216 1.27 11.20 -18.55
C LEU A 216 0.60 10.11 -19.41
N ILE A 217 0.80 8.86 -19.03
CA ILE A 217 0.21 7.68 -19.67
C ILE A 217 -0.24 6.72 -18.57
N VAL A 218 -1.45 6.20 -18.71
CA VAL A 218 -1.95 5.12 -17.87
C VAL A 218 -2.44 3.98 -18.75
N LEU A 219 -1.79 2.83 -18.63
CA LEU A 219 -2.20 1.60 -19.30
C LEU A 219 -2.75 0.63 -18.25
N SER A 220 -3.76 -0.14 -18.62
CA SER A 220 -4.37 -1.12 -17.72
C SER A 220 -4.54 -2.48 -18.40
N LYS A 221 -4.35 -3.56 -17.63
CA LYS A 221 -4.60 -4.94 -18.06
C LYS A 221 -5.52 -5.64 -17.07
N ASN A 222 -6.35 -6.54 -17.57
CA ASN A 222 -7.18 -7.46 -16.80
C ASN A 222 -6.75 -8.91 -17.12
N TYR A 223 -6.82 -9.78 -16.10
CA TYR A 223 -6.40 -11.18 -16.18
C TYR A 223 -7.62 -12.13 -16.12
#